data_70e2b9258a3d33e6673e6f74d6a2c8a5
#
_entry.id   70e2b9258a3d33e6673e6f74d6a2c8a5
#
_cell.length_a   1.000
_cell.length_b   1.000
_cell.length_c   1.000
_cell.angle_alpha   90.00
_cell.angle_beta   90.00
_cell.angle_gamma   90.00
#
_symmetry.space_group_name_H-M   'P 1'
#
loop_
_entity.id
_entity.type
_entity.pdbx_description
1 polymer ?
#
loop_
_entity_poly.entity_id
_entity_poly.type
_entity_poly.pdbx_seq_one_letter_code
_entity_poly.pdbx_strand_id
1 'polypeptide(L)'
;ILGKQCQTKMGRGGIHPLEFKTFSKEMQNAITNYCQAGGNFFVSGAYVASDLWDNRLVKANEEDKKFAMEVLKYKWRVGQATRNGKVKSVASPFPEITGSYTYYQDLNPESYVVESPDALEPAAQGAFTILRYPENNLSAGIAYKGNYKTCVLGFPFEAIRTVTERELLMKAILTFFEH
;
A
#
# COMPACT_ATOMS: atom_id res chain seq x y z
N ILE A 1 9.96 -4.51 -3.63
CA ILE A 1 9.33 -4.95 -4.90
C ILE A 1 8.73 -3.71 -5.52
N LEU A 2 9.26 -3.29 -6.64
CA LEU A 2 8.67 -2.25 -7.46
C LEU A 2 7.61 -2.93 -8.34
N GLY A 3 6.38 -2.98 -7.85
CA GLY A 3 5.26 -3.42 -8.66
C GLY A 3 5.08 -2.49 -9.85
N LYS A 4 5.06 -3.02 -11.05
CA LYS A 4 4.60 -2.25 -12.18
C LYS A 4 3.12 -1.99 -11.96
N GLN A 5 2.74 -0.73 -11.97
CA GLN A 5 1.35 -0.33 -11.74
C GLN A 5 0.40 -1.13 -12.62
N CYS A 6 -0.69 -1.54 -12.01
CA CYS A 6 -1.84 -2.03 -12.72
C CYS A 6 -2.33 -0.95 -13.68
N GLN A 7 -1.97 -1.02 -14.93
CA GLN A 7 -2.41 -0.04 -15.93
C GLN A 7 -3.72 -0.50 -16.55
N THR A 8 -4.81 0.01 -16.02
CA THR A 8 -6.05 0.09 -16.81
C THR A 8 -5.89 1.22 -17.81
N LYS A 9 -5.73 0.91 -19.07
CA LYS A 9 -5.89 1.93 -20.11
C LYS A 9 -7.37 2.25 -20.27
N MET A 10 -7.78 3.39 -19.76
CA MET A 10 -9.05 4.01 -20.18
C MET A 10 -8.84 4.64 -21.55
N GLY A 11 -9.21 3.96 -22.61
CA GLY A 11 -9.24 4.49 -23.99
C GLY A 11 -10.64 4.99 -24.38
N ARG A 12 -10.72 5.68 -25.52
CA ARG A 12 -11.98 6.14 -26.16
C ARG A 12 -12.88 4.96 -26.56
N GLY A 13 -13.25 4.08 -25.76
CA GLY A 13 -14.06 2.90 -26.11
C GLY A 13 -14.30 1.94 -24.98
N GLY A 14 -13.91 2.31 -23.76
CA GLY A 14 -14.18 1.51 -22.58
C GLY A 14 -12.94 1.08 -21.80
N ILE A 15 -13.14 0.28 -20.78
CA ILE A 15 -12.11 -0.28 -19.91
C ILE A 15 -11.43 -1.42 -20.67
N HIS A 16 -10.14 -1.28 -20.97
CA HIS A 16 -9.34 -2.39 -21.50
C HIS A 16 -8.95 -3.35 -20.37
N PRO A 17 -8.92 -4.66 -20.63
CA PRO A 17 -8.46 -5.63 -19.63
C PRO A 17 -7.04 -5.30 -19.18
N LEU A 18 -6.76 -5.58 -17.92
CA LEU A 18 -5.44 -5.43 -17.32
C LEU A 18 -4.40 -6.23 -18.07
N GLU A 19 -3.35 -5.56 -18.52
CA GLU A 19 -2.19 -6.24 -19.09
C GLU A 19 -1.28 -6.81 -18.00
N PHE A 20 -1.29 -6.20 -16.78
CA PHE A 20 -0.40 -6.62 -15.68
C PHE A 20 -1.08 -6.44 -14.32
N LYS A 21 -1.14 -7.50 -13.54
CA LYS A 21 -1.46 -7.45 -12.11
C LYS A 21 -0.22 -7.06 -11.32
N THR A 22 -0.38 -6.20 -10.31
CA THR A 22 0.66 -5.88 -9.33
C THR A 22 1.14 -7.14 -8.59
N PHE A 23 0.18 -7.98 -8.20
CA PHE A 23 0.43 -9.26 -7.55
C PHE A 23 -0.04 -10.41 -8.44
N SER A 24 0.81 -10.86 -9.38
CA SER A 24 0.56 -12.10 -10.12
C SER A 24 0.52 -13.29 -9.15
N LYS A 25 -0.02 -14.41 -9.59
CA LYS A 25 -0.11 -15.62 -8.73
C LYS A 25 1.27 -16.08 -8.26
N GLU A 26 2.26 -16.02 -9.12
CA GLU A 26 3.65 -16.35 -8.82
C GLU A 26 4.22 -15.42 -7.75
N MET A 27 3.95 -14.10 -7.87
CA MET A 27 4.36 -13.11 -6.88
C MET A 27 3.67 -13.34 -5.53
N GLN A 28 2.36 -13.61 -5.52
CA GLN A 28 1.62 -13.93 -4.30
C GLN A 28 2.21 -15.16 -3.60
N ASN A 29 2.52 -16.23 -4.36
CA ASN A 29 3.13 -17.45 -3.82
C ASN A 29 4.52 -17.17 -3.24
N ALA A 30 5.36 -16.42 -3.95
CA ALA A 30 6.70 -16.06 -3.49
C ALA A 30 6.66 -15.24 -2.19
N ILE A 31 5.79 -14.23 -2.11
CA ILE A 31 5.60 -13.41 -0.91
C ILE A 31 5.07 -14.26 0.25
N THR A 32 4.10 -15.13 -0.02
CA THR A 32 3.54 -16.04 0.99
C THR A 32 4.62 -16.91 1.59
N ASN A 33 5.40 -17.59 0.78
CA ASN A 33 6.48 -18.46 1.24
C ASN A 33 7.55 -17.67 2.02
N TYR A 34 7.92 -16.49 1.56
CA TYR A 34 8.88 -15.62 2.23
C TYR A 34 8.38 -15.18 3.62
N CYS A 35 7.14 -14.71 3.72
CA CYS A 35 6.55 -14.30 4.99
C CYS A 35 6.37 -15.49 5.95
N GLN A 36 5.92 -16.66 5.46
CA GLN A 36 5.77 -17.86 6.29
C GLN A 36 7.10 -18.37 6.81
N ALA A 37 8.19 -18.14 6.10
CA ALA A 37 9.55 -18.42 6.58
C ALA A 37 10.10 -17.37 7.58
N GLY A 38 9.28 -16.40 8.00
CA GLY A 38 9.66 -15.34 8.95
C GLY A 38 10.24 -14.08 8.29
N GLY A 39 10.19 -13.97 6.97
CA GLY A 39 10.69 -12.79 6.25
C GLY A 39 9.78 -11.57 6.43
N ASN A 40 10.35 -10.41 6.65
CA ASN A 40 9.63 -9.14 6.78
C ASN A 40 9.39 -8.50 5.40
N PHE A 41 8.19 -7.96 5.18
CA PHE A 41 7.78 -7.51 3.85
C PHE A 41 7.24 -6.08 3.86
N PHE A 42 7.85 -5.23 3.02
CA PHE A 42 7.36 -3.87 2.76
C PHE A 42 6.85 -3.74 1.32
N VAL A 43 5.70 -3.13 1.17
CA VAL A 43 5.15 -2.76 -0.14
C VAL A 43 4.44 -1.42 -0.07
N SER A 44 4.57 -0.63 -1.13
CA SER A 44 3.88 0.64 -1.31
C SER A 44 3.37 0.78 -2.74
N GLY A 45 2.26 1.48 -2.92
CA GLY A 45 1.72 1.73 -4.26
C GLY A 45 0.27 2.22 -4.24
N ALA A 46 -0.12 2.94 -5.29
CA ALA A 46 -1.46 3.47 -5.44
C ALA A 46 -2.54 2.39 -5.64
N TYR A 47 -2.19 1.28 -6.27
CA TYR A 47 -3.11 0.17 -6.56
C TYR A 47 -2.78 -1.10 -5.78
N VAL A 48 -2.06 -0.96 -4.66
CA VAL A 48 -1.58 -2.09 -3.87
C VAL A 48 -2.70 -2.94 -3.28
N ALA A 49 -3.87 -2.36 -3.10
CA ALA A 49 -5.03 -3.05 -2.56
C ALA A 49 -6.17 -3.20 -3.57
N SER A 50 -6.48 -2.17 -4.35
CA SER A 50 -7.54 -2.22 -5.36
C SER A 50 -7.25 -3.29 -6.44
N ASP A 51 -5.99 -3.56 -6.76
CA ASP A 51 -5.60 -4.65 -7.68
C ASP A 51 -6.07 -6.05 -7.22
N LEU A 52 -6.18 -6.26 -5.92
CA LEU A 52 -6.64 -7.51 -5.33
C LEU A 52 -8.14 -7.52 -4.98
N TRP A 53 -8.83 -6.39 -5.11
CA TRP A 53 -10.17 -6.24 -4.55
C TRP A 53 -11.20 -5.62 -5.49
N ASP A 54 -10.83 -4.61 -6.27
CA ASP A 54 -11.78 -3.83 -7.06
C ASP A 54 -12.14 -4.52 -8.37
N ASN A 55 -13.26 -5.23 -8.35
CA ASN A 55 -13.78 -5.97 -9.51
C ASN A 55 -14.19 -5.07 -10.70
N ARG A 56 -14.19 -3.76 -10.55
CA ARG A 56 -14.45 -2.82 -11.66
C ARG A 56 -13.23 -2.61 -12.54
N LEU A 57 -12.04 -2.71 -11.94
CA LEU A 57 -10.77 -2.47 -12.60
C LEU A 57 -10.02 -3.77 -12.89
N VAL A 58 -10.16 -4.76 -12.04
CA VAL A 58 -9.49 -6.05 -12.13
C VAL A 58 -10.52 -7.17 -11.93
N LYS A 59 -10.26 -8.30 -12.53
CA LYS A 59 -10.98 -9.52 -12.24
C LYS A 59 -10.37 -10.18 -10.99
N ALA A 60 -10.52 -9.52 -9.84
CA ALA A 60 -10.09 -10.06 -8.57
C ALA A 60 -10.96 -11.28 -8.20
N ASN A 61 -10.35 -12.27 -7.61
CA ASN A 61 -11.00 -13.49 -7.12
C ASN A 61 -10.85 -13.62 -5.60
N GLU A 62 -11.48 -14.60 -5.00
CA GLU A 62 -11.41 -14.82 -3.55
C GLU A 62 -10.00 -15.19 -3.06
N GLU A 63 -9.17 -15.81 -3.90
CA GLU A 63 -7.78 -16.11 -3.56
C GLU A 63 -6.92 -14.83 -3.48
N ASP A 64 -7.15 -13.85 -4.37
CA ASP A 64 -6.50 -12.54 -4.33
C ASP A 64 -6.81 -11.82 -3.01
N LYS A 65 -8.08 -11.81 -2.60
CA LYS A 65 -8.53 -11.22 -1.32
C LYS A 65 -7.96 -11.98 -0.12
N LYS A 66 -7.92 -13.30 -0.20
CA LYS A 66 -7.34 -14.17 0.83
C LYS A 66 -5.86 -13.88 1.03
N PHE A 67 -5.09 -13.72 -0.07
CA PHE A 67 -3.70 -13.30 0.00
C PHE A 67 -3.54 -11.94 0.73
N ALA A 68 -4.35 -10.95 0.38
CA ALA A 68 -4.31 -9.65 1.06
C ALA A 68 -4.61 -9.75 2.56
N MET A 69 -5.66 -10.53 2.95
CA MET A 69 -6.08 -10.64 4.35
C MET A 69 -5.17 -11.55 5.18
N GLU A 70 -4.75 -12.68 4.63
CA GLU A 70 -4.03 -13.70 5.41
C GLU A 70 -2.51 -13.53 5.37
N VAL A 71 -1.96 -12.91 4.31
CA VAL A 71 -0.52 -12.69 4.16
C VAL A 71 -0.14 -11.23 4.41
N LEU A 72 -0.75 -10.30 3.68
CA LEU A 72 -0.45 -8.87 3.80
C LEU A 72 -1.17 -8.19 4.96
N LYS A 73 -2.21 -8.84 5.54
CA LYS A 73 -2.94 -8.45 6.75
C LYS A 73 -3.79 -7.19 6.63
N TYR A 74 -4.28 -6.88 5.42
CA TYR A 74 -5.19 -5.77 5.19
C TYR A 74 -6.42 -6.16 4.36
N LYS A 75 -7.44 -5.30 4.42
CA LYS A 75 -8.58 -5.22 3.49
C LYS A 75 -8.52 -3.90 2.73
N TRP A 76 -8.95 -3.92 1.49
CA TRP A 76 -9.19 -2.71 0.73
C TRP A 76 -10.48 -2.03 1.20
N ARG A 77 -10.45 -0.71 1.36
CA ARG A 77 -11.61 0.10 1.72
C ARG A 77 -12.16 0.85 0.53
N VAL A 78 -11.32 1.64 -0.14
CA VAL A 78 -11.66 2.44 -1.32
C VAL A 78 -10.38 2.88 -2.02
N GLY A 79 -10.44 3.01 -3.35
CA GLY A 79 -9.43 3.71 -4.15
C GLY A 79 -9.70 5.21 -4.19
N GLN A 80 -8.75 5.99 -4.72
CA GLN A 80 -8.81 7.47 -4.73
C GLN A 80 -9.11 8.07 -3.34
N ALA A 81 -8.46 7.50 -2.33
CA ALA A 81 -8.75 7.75 -0.92
C ALA A 81 -8.48 9.18 -0.45
N THR A 82 -7.69 9.95 -1.19
CA THR A 82 -7.40 11.36 -0.92
C THR A 82 -7.11 12.11 -2.23
N ARG A 83 -7.23 13.44 -2.19
CA ARG A 83 -6.94 14.34 -3.32
C ARG A 83 -5.86 15.38 -3.01
N ASN A 84 -5.30 15.36 -1.81
CA ASN A 84 -4.31 16.36 -1.38
C ASN A 84 -2.90 15.79 -1.14
N GLY A 85 -2.69 14.49 -1.34
CA GLY A 85 -1.39 13.85 -1.20
C GLY A 85 -0.76 13.95 0.19
N LYS A 86 -1.57 14.08 1.24
CA LYS A 86 -1.09 14.19 2.62
C LYS A 86 -1.44 12.94 3.42
N VAL A 87 -0.47 12.49 4.23
CA VAL A 87 -0.67 11.43 5.21
C VAL A 87 -0.05 11.84 6.54
N LYS A 88 -0.62 11.34 7.64
CA LYS A 88 -0.15 11.63 9.00
C LYS A 88 -0.07 10.36 9.81
N SER A 89 0.96 10.24 10.63
CA SER A 89 1.11 9.15 11.60
C SER A 89 0.00 9.18 12.63
N VAL A 90 -0.31 8.01 13.17
CA VAL A 90 -1.25 7.84 14.28
C VAL A 90 -0.60 7.03 15.39
N ALA A 91 -1.09 7.21 16.63
CA ALA A 91 -0.63 6.39 17.75
C ALA A 91 -0.87 4.91 17.43
N SER A 92 0.17 4.11 17.51
CA SER A 92 0.15 2.70 17.15
C SER A 92 1.27 1.95 17.88
N PRO A 93 1.27 0.60 17.86
CA PRO A 93 2.39 -0.21 18.33
C PRO A 93 3.70 -0.05 17.52
N PHE A 94 3.72 0.87 16.57
CA PHE A 94 4.87 1.25 15.75
C PHE A 94 5.22 2.73 16.03
N PRO A 95 5.86 3.04 17.17
CA PRO A 95 6.08 4.41 17.63
C PRO A 95 7.12 5.17 16.81
N GLU A 96 7.95 4.50 16.04
CA GLU A 96 9.01 5.11 15.22
C GLU A 96 8.44 5.91 14.04
N ILE A 97 7.24 5.57 13.58
CA ILE A 97 6.59 6.33 12.51
C ILE A 97 5.90 7.56 13.09
N THR A 98 6.42 8.73 12.80
CA THR A 98 5.96 10.00 13.36
C THR A 98 5.82 11.07 12.29
N GLY A 99 5.00 12.10 12.56
CA GLY A 99 4.89 13.28 11.71
C GLY A 99 3.92 13.14 10.55
N SER A 100 4.14 13.93 9.54
CA SER A 100 3.32 13.99 8.33
C SER A 100 4.22 13.91 7.11
N TYR A 101 3.69 13.28 6.06
CA TYR A 101 4.37 13.10 4.78
C TYR A 101 3.48 13.64 3.67
N THR A 102 4.11 14.17 2.63
CA THR A 102 3.39 14.65 1.44
C THR A 102 3.93 13.99 0.19
N TYR A 103 3.03 13.59 -0.71
CA TYR A 103 3.41 13.02 -1.99
C TYR A 103 2.73 13.75 -3.15
N TYR A 104 3.21 13.53 -4.38
CA TYR A 104 2.74 14.25 -5.55
C TYR A 104 1.38 13.72 -6.03
N GLN A 105 0.37 14.59 -6.01
CA GLN A 105 -0.94 14.38 -6.63
C GLN A 105 -1.28 15.41 -7.71
N ASP A 106 -0.36 16.29 -7.99
CA ASP A 106 -0.40 17.33 -9.01
C ASP A 106 0.74 17.13 -10.02
N LEU A 107 0.59 17.68 -11.21
CA LEU A 107 1.62 17.65 -12.22
C LEU A 107 2.87 18.37 -11.71
N ASN A 108 4.01 17.71 -11.78
CA ASN A 108 5.30 18.23 -11.35
C ASN A 108 6.42 17.60 -12.19
N PRO A 109 7.61 18.23 -12.28
CA PRO A 109 8.72 17.71 -13.07
C PRO A 109 9.53 16.59 -12.39
N GLU A 110 9.30 16.33 -11.11
CA GLU A 110 10.16 15.47 -10.30
C GLU A 110 9.63 14.03 -10.16
N SER A 111 8.32 13.84 -10.32
CA SER A 111 7.69 12.54 -10.14
C SER A 111 6.40 12.45 -10.95
N TYR A 112 5.85 11.26 -11.01
CA TYR A 112 4.53 11.03 -11.60
C TYR A 112 3.41 11.42 -10.61
N VAL A 113 2.22 11.67 -11.15
CA VAL A 113 1.01 11.94 -10.37
C VAL A 113 0.49 10.65 -9.76
N VAL A 114 0.26 10.65 -8.45
CA VAL A 114 -0.40 9.53 -7.76
C VAL A 114 -1.91 9.64 -7.96
N GLU A 115 -2.44 8.95 -8.95
CA GLU A 115 -3.83 9.10 -9.38
C GLU A 115 -4.86 8.48 -8.43
N SER A 116 -4.56 7.33 -7.85
CA SER A 116 -5.53 6.52 -7.10
C SER A 116 -4.91 5.86 -5.87
N PRO A 117 -4.56 6.64 -4.84
CA PRO A 117 -4.09 6.06 -3.58
C PRO A 117 -5.19 5.21 -2.94
N ASP A 118 -4.82 4.08 -2.36
CA ASP A 118 -5.74 3.15 -1.71
C ASP A 118 -5.92 3.47 -0.22
N ALA A 119 -7.13 3.33 0.29
CA ALA A 119 -7.39 3.21 1.71
C ALA A 119 -7.47 1.74 2.11
N LEU A 120 -6.85 1.43 3.24
CA LEU A 120 -6.67 0.09 3.79
C LEU A 120 -7.37 -0.03 5.14
N GLU A 121 -7.70 -1.25 5.54
CA GLU A 121 -8.17 -1.57 6.91
C GLU A 121 -7.39 -2.77 7.45
N PRO A 122 -7.01 -2.80 8.74
CA PRO A 122 -6.40 -3.98 9.34
C PRO A 122 -7.32 -5.20 9.22
N ALA A 123 -6.76 -6.36 8.86
CA ALA A 123 -7.53 -7.59 8.59
C ALA A 123 -7.20 -8.76 9.53
N ALA A 124 -6.31 -8.58 10.51
CA ALA A 124 -5.90 -9.66 11.41
C ALA A 124 -5.58 -9.10 12.81
N GLN A 125 -5.61 -9.96 13.80
CA GLN A 125 -5.01 -9.64 15.10
C GLN A 125 -3.53 -9.37 14.93
N GLY A 126 -3.02 -8.30 15.54
CA GLY A 126 -1.65 -7.81 15.35
C GLY A 126 -1.45 -6.91 14.13
N ALA A 127 -2.49 -6.69 13.31
CA ALA A 127 -2.48 -5.66 12.29
C ALA A 127 -3.08 -4.34 12.83
N PHE A 128 -2.47 -3.22 12.46
CA PHE A 128 -2.88 -1.90 12.94
C PHE A 128 -2.57 -0.81 11.93
N THR A 129 -3.36 0.28 11.99
CA THR A 129 -3.12 1.49 11.19
C THR A 129 -1.90 2.24 11.71
N ILE A 130 -1.03 2.66 10.79
CA ILE A 130 0.19 3.46 11.08
C ILE A 130 0.10 4.88 10.51
N LEU A 131 -0.60 5.05 9.40
CA LEU A 131 -0.79 6.34 8.72
C LEU A 131 -2.25 6.52 8.33
N ARG A 132 -2.74 7.77 8.37
CA ARG A 132 -4.07 8.14 7.90
C ARG A 132 -4.01 9.30 6.91
N TYR A 133 -5.00 9.36 6.04
CA TYR A 133 -5.30 10.53 5.22
C TYR A 133 -6.03 11.56 6.10
N PRO A 134 -5.44 12.76 6.39
CA PRO A 134 -6.07 13.74 7.28
C PRO A 134 -7.40 14.28 6.76
N GLU A 135 -7.60 14.23 5.44
CA GLU A 135 -8.79 14.73 4.75
C GLU A 135 -10.09 14.02 5.19
N ASN A 136 -10.02 12.72 5.46
CA ASN A 136 -11.20 11.90 5.72
C ASN A 136 -10.98 10.83 6.81
N ASN A 137 -9.81 10.83 7.42
CA ASN A 137 -9.41 9.88 8.46
C ASN A 137 -9.34 8.40 8.01
N LEU A 138 -9.35 8.12 6.71
CA LEU A 138 -9.14 6.77 6.18
C LEU A 138 -7.69 6.33 6.42
N SER A 139 -7.48 5.03 6.61
CA SER A 139 -6.14 4.49 6.80
C SER A 139 -5.35 4.47 5.48
N ALA A 140 -4.18 5.09 5.49
CA ALA A 140 -3.24 5.18 4.37
C ALA A 140 -2.12 4.14 4.45
N GLY A 141 -1.94 3.51 5.60
CA GLY A 141 -0.91 2.50 5.81
C GLY A 141 -1.24 1.59 6.99
N ILE A 142 -0.90 0.32 6.82
CA ILE A 142 -1.09 -0.76 7.78
C ILE A 142 0.26 -1.40 8.07
N ALA A 143 0.50 -1.73 9.34
CA ALA A 143 1.56 -2.63 9.73
C ALA A 143 0.98 -3.85 10.46
N TYR A 144 1.71 -4.94 10.41
CA TYR A 144 1.41 -6.17 11.13
C TYR A 144 2.65 -6.66 11.86
N LYS A 145 2.47 -7.08 13.12
CA LYS A 145 3.51 -7.70 13.94
C LYS A 145 3.01 -9.03 14.47
N GLY A 146 3.66 -10.11 14.06
CA GLY A 146 3.37 -11.49 14.43
C GLY A 146 4.57 -12.37 14.15
N ASN A 147 4.37 -13.56 13.59
CA ASN A 147 5.45 -14.48 13.21
C ASN A 147 6.37 -13.91 12.11
N TYR A 148 5.89 -12.94 11.40
CA TYR A 148 6.62 -12.08 10.46
C TYR A 148 6.05 -10.68 10.59
N LYS A 149 6.64 -9.70 9.91
CA LYS A 149 6.11 -8.34 9.90
C LYS A 149 5.80 -7.90 8.48
N THR A 150 4.71 -7.15 8.34
CA THR A 150 4.42 -6.46 7.08
C THR A 150 4.24 -4.96 7.33
N CYS A 151 4.61 -4.17 6.34
CA CYS A 151 4.26 -2.76 6.26
C CYS A 151 3.72 -2.48 4.85
N VAL A 152 2.50 -2.01 4.76
CA VAL A 152 1.80 -1.76 3.49
C VAL A 152 1.33 -0.32 3.45
N LEU A 153 1.74 0.44 2.43
CA LEU A 153 1.29 1.80 2.20
C LEU A 153 0.38 1.83 0.97
N GLY A 154 -0.79 2.44 1.09
CA GLY A 154 -1.76 2.62 0.01
C GLY A 154 -1.40 3.75 -0.97
N PHE A 155 -0.18 4.27 -0.91
CA PHE A 155 0.40 5.28 -1.79
C PHE A 155 1.87 4.93 -2.08
N PRO A 156 2.43 5.38 -3.20
CA PRO A 156 3.82 5.09 -3.55
C PRO A 156 4.81 5.82 -2.64
N PHE A 157 5.72 5.09 -2.04
CA PHE A 157 6.78 5.62 -1.18
C PHE A 157 7.69 6.60 -1.93
N GLU A 158 8.06 6.25 -3.16
CA GLU A 158 8.96 7.05 -4.00
C GLU A 158 8.37 8.40 -4.43
N ALA A 159 7.04 8.53 -4.37
CA ALA A 159 6.35 9.79 -4.68
C ALA A 159 6.32 10.78 -3.50
N ILE A 160 6.82 10.41 -2.32
CA ILE A 160 6.98 11.34 -1.20
C ILE A 160 7.94 12.47 -1.62
N ARG A 161 7.53 13.72 -1.39
CA ARG A 161 8.16 14.92 -1.98
C ARG A 161 9.61 15.11 -1.56
N THR A 162 9.91 14.99 -0.29
CA THR A 162 11.25 15.30 0.21
C THR A 162 12.08 14.06 0.50
N VAL A 163 13.38 14.16 0.24
CA VAL A 163 14.34 13.09 0.58
C VAL A 163 14.30 12.82 2.08
N THR A 164 14.28 13.86 2.90
CA THR A 164 14.25 13.74 4.37
C THR A 164 13.03 12.96 4.86
N GLU A 165 11.81 13.23 4.29
CA GLU A 165 10.62 12.46 4.64
C GLU A 165 10.75 10.98 4.25
N ARG A 166 11.32 10.69 3.07
CA ARG A 166 11.58 9.31 2.63
C ARG A 166 12.57 8.60 3.54
N GLU A 167 13.67 9.25 3.89
CA GLU A 167 14.68 8.70 4.80
C GLU A 167 14.11 8.39 6.18
N LEU A 168 13.36 9.33 6.77
CA LEU A 168 12.70 9.15 8.07
C LEU A 168 11.72 7.98 8.05
N LEU A 169 10.87 7.91 7.04
CA LEU A 169 9.89 6.83 6.91
C LEU A 169 10.57 5.48 6.68
N MET A 170 11.57 5.41 5.81
CA MET A 170 12.30 4.16 5.55
C MET A 170 13.07 3.70 6.80
N LYS A 171 13.74 4.62 7.50
CA LYS A 171 14.40 4.31 8.77
C LYS A 171 13.43 3.75 9.79
N ALA A 172 12.26 4.36 9.94
CA ALA A 172 11.24 3.83 10.83
C ALA A 172 10.82 2.41 10.44
N ILE A 173 10.51 2.16 9.15
CA ILE A 173 10.12 0.83 8.65
C ILE A 173 11.21 -0.23 8.93
N LEU A 174 12.48 0.10 8.68
CA LEU A 174 13.58 -0.81 8.94
C LEU A 174 13.71 -1.11 10.44
N THR A 175 13.63 -0.07 11.30
CA THR A 175 13.65 -0.25 12.76
C THR A 175 12.50 -1.15 13.24
N PHE A 176 11.29 -0.96 12.69
CA PHE A 176 10.16 -1.85 12.98
C PHE A 176 10.43 -3.31 12.60
N PHE A 177 11.14 -3.55 11.51
CA PHE A 177 11.47 -4.91 11.07
C PHE A 177 12.54 -5.58 11.94
N GLU A 178 13.42 -4.81 12.59
CA GLU A 178 14.46 -5.32 13.46
C GLU A 178 13.96 -5.73 14.85
N HIS A 179 12.91 -5.07 15.36
CA HIS A 179 12.34 -5.24 16.72
C HIS A 179 10.98 -5.94 16.71
#